data_46f3afe3ad980adaadc2d1ea5f9802de
#
_entry.id   46f3afe3ad980adaadc2d1ea5f9802de
#
_cell.length_a   1.000
_cell.length_b   1.000
_cell.length_c   1.000
_cell.angle_alpha   90.00
_cell.angle_beta   90.00
_cell.angle_gamma   90.00
#
_symmetry.space_group_name_H-M   'P 1'
#
loop_
_entity.id
_entity.type
_entity.pdbx_description
1 polymer ?
#
loop_
_entity_poly.entity_id
_entity_poly.type
_entity_poly.pdbx_seq_one_letter_code
_entity_poly.pdbx_strand_id
1 'polypeptide(L)'
;CGRELYPRTDPAVIVAIVDSAGRLLLGRQPSWAPGRVSVFAGFVEMGESLEQAVHREMAEEVALELADITYLGSQPWPFPRSLMVGFRARATHAQFTMAQGEIEGARWFTVDQLREATASGEVTLPPYTSIARRMIESWLAGTLG
;
A
#
# COMPACT_ATOMS: atom_id res chain seq x y z
N CYS A 1 -6.25 38.15 15.62
CA CYS A 1 -7.07 38.25 14.43
C CYS A 1 -8.26 37.28 14.48
N GLY A 2 -9.08 37.02 15.27
CA GLY A 2 -10.36 36.32 15.28
C GLY A 2 -10.58 35.19 14.27
N ARG A 3 -9.54 34.67 13.63
CA ARG A 3 -9.65 33.59 12.66
C ARG A 3 -9.53 32.25 13.35
N GLU A 4 -10.57 31.42 13.26
CA GLU A 4 -10.52 30.07 13.77
C GLU A 4 -9.70 29.21 12.82
N LEU A 5 -8.71 28.50 13.37
CA LEU A 5 -7.89 27.54 12.63
C LEU A 5 -8.25 26.13 13.09
N TYR A 6 -8.68 25.31 12.16
CA TYR A 6 -8.98 23.91 12.44
C TYR A 6 -7.81 23.05 11.96
N PRO A 7 -7.19 22.26 12.83
CA PRO A 7 -6.16 21.30 12.40
C PRO A 7 -6.73 20.39 11.32
N ARG A 8 -5.94 20.17 10.28
CA ARG A 8 -6.35 19.33 9.15
C ARG A 8 -5.62 18.01 9.19
N THR A 9 -6.33 16.93 8.93
CA THR A 9 -5.78 15.60 8.75
C THR A 9 -6.18 15.10 7.36
N ASP A 10 -5.21 14.63 6.59
CA ASP A 10 -5.46 14.12 5.26
C ASP A 10 -5.53 12.59 5.29
N PRO A 11 -6.70 11.99 5.00
CA PRO A 11 -6.79 10.53 4.95
C PRO A 11 -6.13 9.97 3.70
N ALA A 12 -5.39 8.88 3.89
CA ALA A 12 -4.80 8.13 2.81
C ALA A 12 -5.10 6.64 3.01
N VAL A 13 -5.45 5.95 1.95
CA VAL A 13 -5.60 4.50 1.99
C VAL A 13 -4.26 3.83 1.75
N ILE A 14 -4.02 2.72 2.42
CA ILE A 14 -2.85 1.88 2.20
C ILE A 14 -3.32 0.45 2.03
N VAL A 15 -2.90 -0.22 0.96
CA VAL A 15 -3.54 -1.44 0.48
C VAL A 15 -2.53 -2.56 0.30
N ALA A 16 -2.75 -3.67 0.97
CA ALA A 16 -2.05 -4.92 0.70
C ALA A 16 -2.86 -5.73 -0.31
N ILE A 17 -2.31 -5.87 -1.51
CA ILE A 17 -2.99 -6.56 -2.61
C ILE A 17 -2.42 -7.97 -2.73
N VAL A 18 -3.28 -8.97 -2.59
CA VAL A 18 -2.92 -10.38 -2.78
C VAL A 18 -3.65 -10.95 -3.99
N ASP A 19 -3.02 -11.88 -4.69
CA ASP A 19 -3.63 -12.57 -5.81
C ASP A 19 -4.26 -13.90 -5.35
N SER A 20 -4.83 -14.64 -6.30
CA SER A 20 -5.48 -15.93 -6.01
C SER A 20 -4.50 -17.00 -5.50
N ALA A 21 -3.20 -16.84 -5.75
CA ALA A 21 -2.16 -17.74 -5.25
C ALA A 21 -1.58 -17.29 -3.90
N GLY A 22 -2.09 -16.19 -3.33
CA GLY A 22 -1.60 -15.66 -2.06
C GLY A 22 -0.34 -14.82 -2.16
N ARG A 23 0.08 -14.44 -3.36
CA ARG A 23 1.25 -13.56 -3.55
C ARG A 23 0.88 -12.12 -3.24
N LEU A 24 1.83 -11.37 -2.68
CA LEU A 24 1.68 -9.96 -2.34
C LEU A 24 2.33 -9.09 -3.42
N LEU A 25 1.62 -8.04 -3.85
CA LEU A 25 2.17 -7.07 -4.78
C LEU A 25 2.88 -5.95 -4.01
N LEU A 26 4.14 -5.73 -4.30
CA LEU A 26 4.92 -4.63 -3.77
C LEU A 26 5.45 -3.76 -4.90
N GLY A 27 5.51 -2.47 -4.65
CA GLY A 27 5.97 -1.50 -5.64
C GLY A 27 7.00 -0.56 -5.07
N ARG A 28 7.66 0.17 -5.98
CA ARG A 28 8.71 1.13 -5.69
C ARG A 28 8.40 2.45 -6.36
N GLN A 29 8.51 3.54 -5.61
CA GLN A 29 8.43 4.88 -6.18
C GLN A 29 9.81 5.35 -6.65
N PRO A 30 9.88 6.18 -7.72
CA PRO A 30 11.17 6.66 -8.25
C PRO A 30 12.02 7.42 -7.23
N SER A 31 11.38 8.10 -6.27
CA SER A 31 12.07 8.89 -5.23
C SER A 31 12.70 8.04 -4.13
N TRP A 32 12.40 6.75 -4.08
CA TRP A 32 12.93 5.87 -3.02
C TRP A 32 14.33 5.37 -3.35
N ALA A 33 15.07 5.02 -2.31
CA ALA A 33 16.35 4.35 -2.46
C ALA A 33 16.21 3.06 -3.28
N PRO A 34 17.22 2.66 -4.05
CA PRO A 34 17.17 1.41 -4.82
C PRO A 34 16.83 0.21 -3.94
N GLY A 35 15.93 -0.64 -4.43
CA GLY A 35 15.51 -1.85 -3.73
C GLY A 35 14.43 -1.65 -2.67
N ARG A 36 14.10 -0.42 -2.31
CA ARG A 36 13.03 -0.18 -1.33
C ARG A 36 11.67 -0.38 -1.98
N VAL A 37 10.85 -1.25 -1.36
CA VAL A 37 9.50 -1.57 -1.82
C VAL A 37 8.50 -1.42 -0.69
N SER A 38 7.23 -1.24 -1.03
CA SER A 38 6.13 -1.18 -0.07
C SER A 38 4.82 -1.57 -0.72
N VAL A 39 3.79 -1.74 0.11
CA VAL A 39 2.41 -1.80 -0.34
C VAL A 39 1.98 -0.44 -0.89
N PHE A 40 0.88 -0.40 -1.63
CA PHE A 40 0.43 0.81 -2.32
C PHE A 40 -0.36 1.72 -1.41
N ALA A 41 -0.24 3.02 -1.61
CA ALA A 41 -0.96 4.02 -0.84
C ALA A 41 -1.35 5.20 -1.73
N GLY A 42 -2.45 5.88 -1.36
CA GLY A 42 -2.89 7.07 -2.06
C GLY A 42 -3.86 7.89 -1.23
N PHE A 43 -3.94 9.19 -1.50
CA PHE A 43 -4.82 10.08 -0.77
C PHE A 43 -6.27 9.91 -1.21
N VAL A 44 -7.17 10.01 -0.24
CA VAL A 44 -8.62 10.05 -0.49
C VAL A 44 -8.98 11.40 -1.08
N GLU A 45 -9.76 11.41 -2.14
CA GLU A 45 -10.26 12.65 -2.77
C GLU A 45 -11.57 13.08 -2.14
N MET A 46 -11.88 14.38 -2.28
CA MET A 46 -13.09 14.95 -1.73
C MET A 46 -14.34 14.23 -2.27
N GLY A 47 -15.23 13.86 -1.38
CA GLY A 47 -16.48 13.17 -1.75
C GLY A 47 -16.34 11.67 -2.00
N GLU A 48 -15.16 11.14 -1.82
CA GLU A 48 -14.84 9.74 -2.06
C GLU A 48 -14.87 8.95 -0.74
N SER A 49 -15.45 7.74 -0.75
CA SER A 49 -15.31 6.84 0.39
C SER A 49 -13.91 6.21 0.40
N LEU A 50 -13.53 5.60 1.53
CA LEU A 50 -12.26 4.91 1.64
C LEU A 50 -12.16 3.77 0.63
N GLU A 51 -13.23 2.97 0.48
CA GLU A 51 -13.27 1.86 -0.46
C GLU A 51 -13.19 2.34 -1.92
N GLN A 52 -13.87 3.45 -2.25
CA GLN A 52 -13.76 4.06 -3.58
C GLN A 52 -12.32 4.51 -3.86
N ALA A 53 -11.64 5.08 -2.86
CA ALA A 53 -10.25 5.48 -2.98
C ALA A 53 -9.35 4.29 -3.27
N VAL A 54 -9.57 3.15 -2.60
CA VAL A 54 -8.82 1.92 -2.86
C VAL A 54 -8.99 1.49 -4.32
N HIS A 55 -10.22 1.41 -4.80
CA HIS A 55 -10.48 1.02 -6.19
C HIS A 55 -9.85 1.98 -7.19
N ARG A 56 -10.03 3.28 -6.99
CA ARG A 56 -9.53 4.30 -7.92
C ARG A 56 -8.00 4.30 -7.97
N GLU A 57 -7.35 4.34 -6.82
CA GLU A 57 -5.88 4.38 -6.75
C GLU A 57 -5.25 3.16 -7.41
N MET A 58 -5.80 1.98 -7.17
CA MET A 58 -5.23 0.76 -7.75
C MET A 58 -5.53 0.65 -9.24
N ALA A 59 -6.67 1.14 -9.71
CA ALA A 59 -6.95 1.23 -11.13
C ALA A 59 -5.99 2.20 -11.83
N GLU A 60 -5.73 3.35 -11.22
CA GLU A 60 -4.83 4.37 -11.78
C GLU A 60 -3.36 3.94 -11.74
N GLU A 61 -2.90 3.39 -10.63
CA GLU A 61 -1.48 3.09 -10.45
C GLU A 61 -1.03 1.80 -11.13
N VAL A 62 -1.82 0.75 -11.05
CA VAL A 62 -1.41 -0.59 -11.51
C VAL A 62 -2.45 -1.29 -12.40
N ALA A 63 -3.54 -0.61 -12.74
CA ALA A 63 -4.61 -1.15 -13.58
C ALA A 63 -5.18 -2.48 -13.05
N LEU A 64 -5.28 -2.60 -11.74
CA LEU A 64 -5.86 -3.79 -11.09
C LEU A 64 -7.29 -3.52 -10.66
N GLU A 65 -8.14 -4.50 -10.91
CA GLU A 65 -9.47 -4.59 -10.35
C GLU A 65 -9.42 -5.43 -9.08
N LEU A 66 -10.03 -4.92 -8.01
CA LEU A 66 -9.94 -5.52 -6.69
C LEU A 66 -11.30 -6.05 -6.21
N ALA A 67 -11.25 -7.08 -5.38
CA ALA A 67 -12.40 -7.63 -4.69
C ALA A 67 -12.05 -7.88 -3.22
N ASP A 68 -13.06 -8.18 -2.40
CA ASP A 68 -12.87 -8.59 -1.01
C ASP A 68 -12.03 -7.58 -0.21
N ILE A 69 -12.38 -6.30 -0.31
CA ILE A 69 -11.71 -5.23 0.42
C ILE A 69 -12.08 -5.31 1.89
N THR A 70 -11.07 -5.48 2.75
CA THR A 70 -11.24 -5.64 4.19
C THR A 70 -10.39 -4.64 4.95
N TYR A 71 -10.99 -3.93 5.89
CA TYR A 71 -10.29 -2.99 6.76
C TYR A 71 -9.36 -3.73 7.72
N LEU A 72 -8.12 -3.25 7.84
CA LEU A 72 -7.10 -3.85 8.70
C LEU A 72 -6.76 -3.01 9.94
N GLY A 73 -6.88 -1.71 9.86
CA GLY A 73 -6.50 -0.79 10.92
C GLY A 73 -6.04 0.53 10.38
N SER A 74 -5.69 1.46 11.26
CA SER A 74 -5.23 2.78 10.87
C SER A 74 -4.04 3.21 11.71
N GLN A 75 -3.27 4.17 11.18
CA GLN A 75 -2.14 4.75 11.88
C GLN A 75 -2.02 6.24 11.54
N PRO A 76 -1.97 7.12 12.56
CA PRO A 76 -1.59 8.51 12.33
C PRO A 76 -0.16 8.59 11.80
N TRP A 77 0.03 9.41 10.77
CA TRP A 77 1.35 9.66 10.19
C TRP A 77 1.54 11.17 10.12
N PRO A 78 2.13 11.79 11.17
CA PRO A 78 2.17 13.25 11.29
C PRO A 78 3.23 13.93 10.41
N PHE A 79 3.63 13.33 9.32
CA PHE A 79 4.65 13.83 8.40
C PHE A 79 4.07 14.04 6.98
N PRO A 80 3.32 15.16 6.72
CA PRO A 80 3.02 16.22 7.68
C PRO A 80 1.76 16.01 8.53
N ARG A 81 0.70 15.34 8.01
CA ARG A 81 -0.59 15.28 8.72
C ARG A 81 -1.53 14.22 8.15
N SER A 82 -1.01 13.04 7.88
CA SER A 82 -1.82 11.97 7.28
C SER A 82 -2.42 11.03 8.33
N LEU A 83 -3.58 10.49 8.00
CA LEU A 83 -4.13 9.31 8.66
C LEU A 83 -4.11 8.18 7.64
N MET A 84 -3.30 7.17 7.90
CA MET A 84 -3.19 5.99 7.04
C MET A 84 -4.27 4.98 7.43
N VAL A 85 -5.09 4.59 6.48
CA VAL A 85 -6.18 3.64 6.69
C VAL A 85 -5.90 2.39 5.87
N GLY A 86 -5.61 1.29 6.55
CA GLY A 86 -5.13 0.05 5.95
C GLY A 86 -6.23 -0.91 5.51
N PHE A 87 -6.06 -1.45 4.31
CA PHE A 87 -6.97 -2.44 3.73
C PHE A 87 -6.19 -3.61 3.14
N ARG A 88 -6.81 -4.77 3.20
CA ARG A 88 -6.43 -5.91 2.38
C ARG A 88 -7.40 -6.00 1.21
N ALA A 89 -6.91 -6.34 0.04
CA ALA A 89 -7.75 -6.57 -1.12
C ALA A 89 -7.20 -7.73 -1.95
N ARG A 90 -8.09 -8.40 -2.70
CA ARG A 90 -7.71 -9.47 -3.62
C ARG A 90 -7.77 -8.97 -5.05
N ALA A 91 -6.70 -9.16 -5.80
CA ALA A 91 -6.70 -8.87 -7.23
C ALA A 91 -7.51 -9.93 -7.97
N THR A 92 -8.42 -9.50 -8.85
CA THR A 92 -9.22 -10.42 -9.67
C THR A 92 -8.43 -11.04 -10.81
N HIS A 93 -7.27 -10.42 -11.14
CA HIS A 93 -6.31 -10.95 -12.11
C HIS A 93 -4.91 -10.51 -11.69
N ALA A 94 -3.88 -11.25 -12.12
CA ALA A 94 -2.51 -10.96 -11.72
C ALA A 94 -1.79 -9.99 -12.65
N GLN A 95 -2.31 -9.73 -13.83
CA GLN A 95 -1.69 -8.82 -14.80
C GLN A 95 -1.94 -7.38 -14.39
N PHE A 96 -0.87 -6.60 -14.31
CA PHE A 96 -0.94 -5.18 -13.98
C PHE A 96 -0.14 -4.34 -14.98
N THR A 97 -0.47 -3.04 -15.04
CA THR A 97 0.24 -2.06 -15.85
C THR A 97 0.54 -0.86 -14.97
N MET A 98 1.79 -0.43 -14.93
CA MET A 98 2.21 0.69 -14.08
C MET A 98 1.93 2.03 -14.74
N ALA A 99 1.40 2.98 -13.95
CA ALA A 99 1.24 4.35 -14.39
C ALA A 99 2.61 5.03 -14.54
N GLN A 100 2.73 5.84 -15.59
CA GLN A 100 3.96 6.56 -15.86
C GLN A 100 4.26 7.59 -14.75
N GLY A 101 5.47 7.55 -14.20
CA GLY A 101 5.98 8.56 -13.28
C GLY A 101 5.56 8.40 -11.81
N GLU A 102 4.59 7.55 -11.48
CA GLU A 102 4.12 7.36 -10.11
C GLU A 102 4.77 6.14 -9.45
N ILE A 103 4.91 5.04 -10.21
CA ILE A 103 5.52 3.81 -9.73
C ILE A 103 6.58 3.37 -10.74
N GLU A 104 7.79 3.13 -10.27
CA GLU A 104 8.90 2.73 -11.11
C GLU A 104 8.96 1.22 -11.35
N GLY A 105 8.51 0.43 -10.37
CA GLY A 105 8.49 -1.01 -10.47
C GLY A 105 7.48 -1.62 -9.52
N ALA A 106 6.90 -2.73 -9.93
CA ALA A 106 6.03 -3.54 -9.08
C ALA A 106 6.24 -5.01 -9.41
N ARG A 107 6.06 -5.87 -8.41
CA ARG A 107 6.29 -7.31 -8.58
C ARG A 107 5.48 -8.09 -7.56
N TRP A 108 4.94 -9.23 -8.00
CA TRP A 108 4.33 -10.21 -7.13
C TRP A 108 5.40 -11.01 -6.41
N PHE A 109 5.23 -11.18 -5.09
CA PHE A 109 6.13 -11.99 -4.27
C PHE A 109 5.39 -13.14 -3.60
N THR A 110 5.97 -14.32 -3.64
CA THR A 110 5.63 -15.36 -2.67
C THR A 110 6.35 -15.04 -1.34
N VAL A 111 5.91 -15.67 -0.25
CA VAL A 111 6.58 -15.52 1.05
C VAL A 111 8.06 -15.85 0.94
N ASP A 112 8.39 -16.99 0.31
CA ASP A 112 9.78 -17.42 0.16
C ASP A 112 10.61 -16.45 -0.67
N GLN A 113 10.04 -15.93 -1.77
CA GLN A 113 10.71 -14.94 -2.61
C GLN A 113 11.02 -13.66 -1.84
N LEU A 114 10.07 -13.16 -1.04
CA LEU A 114 10.30 -11.95 -0.27
C LEU A 114 11.33 -12.16 0.83
N ARG A 115 11.28 -13.28 1.53
CA ARG A 115 12.29 -13.62 2.56
C ARG A 115 13.68 -13.71 1.96
N GLU A 116 13.81 -14.35 0.81
CA GLU A 116 15.09 -14.45 0.11
C GLU A 116 15.60 -13.09 -0.36
N ALA A 117 14.72 -12.27 -0.96
CA ALA A 117 15.09 -10.94 -1.45
C ALA A 117 15.51 -9.99 -0.32
N THR A 118 14.86 -10.08 0.84
CA THR A 118 15.25 -9.28 2.01
C THR A 118 16.56 -9.78 2.63
N ALA A 119 16.76 -11.09 2.70
CA ALA A 119 17.99 -11.68 3.24
C ALA A 119 19.21 -11.35 2.38
N SER A 120 19.04 -11.31 1.06
CA SER A 120 20.14 -10.98 0.13
C SER A 120 20.42 -9.47 0.01
N GLY A 121 19.54 -8.63 0.53
CA GLY A 121 19.64 -7.18 0.39
C GLY A 121 19.13 -6.63 -0.93
N GLU A 122 18.57 -7.46 -1.80
CA GLU A 122 17.95 -7.02 -3.05
C GLU A 122 16.77 -6.07 -2.79
N VAL A 123 16.01 -6.36 -1.73
CA VAL A 123 14.81 -5.63 -1.35
C VAL A 123 14.92 -5.13 0.08
N THR A 124 14.51 -3.89 0.32
CA THR A 124 14.39 -3.28 1.65
C THR A 124 12.93 -2.96 1.91
N LEU A 125 12.43 -3.38 3.07
CA LEU A 125 11.06 -3.16 3.48
C LEU A 125 10.92 -1.83 4.25
N PRO A 126 9.67 -1.32 4.41
CA PRO A 126 9.43 -0.14 5.24
C PRO A 126 9.89 -0.34 6.69
N PRO A 127 10.10 0.76 7.44
CA PRO A 127 10.47 0.67 8.86
C PRO A 127 9.42 -0.10 9.69
N TYR A 128 9.86 -0.78 10.74
CA TYR A 128 8.98 -1.53 11.64
C TYR A 128 7.91 -0.69 12.32
N THR A 129 8.11 0.62 12.41
CA THR A 129 7.16 1.57 13.01
C THR A 129 5.98 1.89 12.09
N SER A 130 6.05 1.55 10.81
CA SER A 130 5.00 1.90 9.84
C SER A 130 3.91 0.82 9.74
N ILE A 131 2.69 1.25 9.45
CA ILE A 131 1.59 0.33 9.16
C ILE A 131 1.90 -0.53 7.95
N ALA A 132 2.59 0.00 6.93
CA ALA A 132 3.01 -0.76 5.76
C ALA A 132 3.82 -1.99 6.16
N ARG A 133 4.79 -1.83 7.07
CA ARG A 133 5.60 -2.94 7.55
C ARG A 133 4.76 -3.95 8.31
N ARG A 134 3.84 -3.51 9.16
CA ARG A 134 2.95 -4.43 9.88
C ARG A 134 2.09 -5.26 8.94
N MET A 135 1.59 -4.64 7.88
CA MET A 135 0.80 -5.36 6.87
C MET A 135 1.63 -6.42 6.16
N ILE A 136 2.87 -6.09 5.78
CA ILE A 136 3.80 -7.03 5.14
C ILE A 136 4.16 -8.17 6.10
N GLU A 137 4.47 -7.85 7.36
CA GLU A 137 4.80 -8.87 8.37
C GLU A 137 3.62 -9.79 8.65
N SER A 138 2.40 -9.27 8.70
CA SER A 138 1.18 -10.09 8.86
C SER A 138 0.99 -11.04 7.68
N TRP A 139 1.24 -10.56 6.47
CA TRP A 139 1.18 -11.43 5.29
C TRP A 139 2.26 -12.52 5.34
N LEU A 140 3.51 -12.18 5.72
CA LEU A 140 4.58 -13.15 5.88
C LEU A 140 4.25 -14.23 6.91
N ALA A 141 3.54 -13.84 7.98
CA ALA A 141 3.12 -14.75 9.05
C ALA A 141 1.83 -15.53 8.72
N GLY A 142 1.18 -15.23 7.60
CA GLY A 142 -0.08 -15.86 7.24
C GLY A 142 -1.28 -15.37 8.04
N THR A 143 -1.17 -14.20 8.67
CA THR A 143 -2.22 -13.62 9.53
C THR A 143 -2.87 -12.37 8.96
N LEU A 144 -2.64 -12.07 7.71
CA LEU A 144 -3.25 -10.92 7.04
C LEU A 144 -4.74 -11.22 6.79
N GLY A 145 -5.54 -10.80 7.74
CA GLY A 145 -7.00 -10.85 7.71
C GLY A 145 -7.66 -11.86 6.84
#